data_d1b1fdb28273c0d5f095aba0e171e660
#
_entry.id   d1b1fdb28273c0d5f095aba0e171e660
#
_cell.length_a   1.000
_cell.length_b   1.000
_cell.length_c   1.000
_cell.angle_alpha   90.00
_cell.angle_beta   90.00
_cell.angle_gamma   90.00
#
_symmetry.space_group_name_H-M   'P 1'
#
loop_
_entity.id
_entity.type
_entity.pdbx_description
1 polymer ?
#
loop_
_entity_poly.entity_id
_entity_poly.type
_entity_poly.pdbx_seq_one_letter_code
_entity_poly.pdbx_strand_id
1 'polypeptide(L)'
;CTKREDRFASALEMQEALLKIDENALYNSGQVTIIDNTGTELSIVDYINSLYSQSSHGNAGTRAGWKELALDKATYTQTRLDKKLLSAIKDGKYRLVIITGNAGDGKTAFIRQVEGIAENVEKLSNRNGAIFSINGVPFQSNYDGSQDEEERANDEVLTEFFKPFEGLKNYSEAKEGRIIAINEGRLVDFLQEPTNNHTNLADIIDEYFYKEGYAELPEGLMIINLNLRSVTAKDENNDSLLRSQVKKLTDKSLWGKCNVCPIAERCFIKYNVDTLNDSAAGDEVISRLEWLIRTIVYKRELHITIRDLRSFIAYMLTRDQSCDNVVQLLQAVDNKELEEEIYWELYYFNISSNEWRLPSQDRLIKLIQETDIAQVAIPSIDRDLYFKNLEEDDYLIFESRKVSLLPIFNERNIRKIVSEQDKGSLRLSKARHKSFIRHHYFEGQYDFMKRLPYQSLGKFYGKLNGNEVDMEETKHSLAYAISCSEGGWNKDISANYLLLSSTQIKDPFSSSYRRFALSDFELLANKNEKLVQFIEHENDSLIFRHKENKYIQLTVSLDLYEMLDYIERGFNPSINDLRGRFIELQVFKNLLQSKVHTELLVARNNRKFYSIKLNAETKKIHIEPLNKDSL
;
A
#
# COMPACT_ATOMS: atom_id res chain seq x y z
N CYS A 1 32.27 -2.42 31.68
CA CYS A 1 33.49 -2.15 32.48
C CYS A 1 33.37 -2.81 33.83
N THR A 2 34.17 -3.84 34.09
CA THR A 2 34.16 -4.59 35.34
C THR A 2 35.02 -3.92 36.42
N LYS A 3 36.01 -3.11 36.03
CA LYS A 3 36.86 -2.37 36.95
C LYS A 3 36.40 -0.91 37.08
N ARG A 4 36.52 -0.37 38.28
CA ARG A 4 36.09 1.01 38.59
C ARG A 4 36.86 2.07 37.81
N GLU A 5 38.11 1.79 37.49
CA GLU A 5 39.06 2.61 36.73
C GLU A 5 38.71 2.73 35.24
N ASP A 6 37.93 1.76 34.69
CA ASP A 6 37.54 1.72 33.31
C ASP A 6 36.16 2.40 33.06
N ARG A 7 35.58 3.03 34.07
CA ARG A 7 34.27 3.69 33.95
C ARG A 7 34.45 5.13 33.50
N PHE A 8 33.54 5.57 32.65
CA PHE A 8 33.52 6.98 32.27
C PHE A 8 33.28 7.90 33.47
N ALA A 9 34.01 9.01 33.57
CA ALA A 9 33.90 9.93 34.68
C ALA A 9 32.59 10.74 34.65
N SER A 10 31.99 10.91 33.49
CA SER A 10 30.70 11.59 33.30
C SER A 10 29.84 10.96 32.21
N ALA A 11 28.54 11.25 32.23
CA ALA A 11 27.63 10.87 31.17
C ALA A 11 28.01 11.51 29.83
N LEU A 12 28.60 12.70 29.84
CA LEU A 12 29.08 13.39 28.65
C LEU A 12 30.26 12.69 28.02
N GLU A 13 31.22 12.22 28.80
CA GLU A 13 32.37 11.44 28.34
C GLU A 13 31.95 10.10 27.74
N MET A 14 30.95 9.46 28.35
CA MET A 14 30.32 8.25 27.79
C MET A 14 29.60 8.54 26.46
N GLN A 15 28.89 9.65 26.37
CA GLN A 15 28.21 10.07 25.13
C GLN A 15 29.22 10.40 24.02
N GLU A 16 30.30 11.11 24.31
CA GLU A 16 31.37 11.40 23.36
C GLU A 16 32.09 10.13 22.89
N ALA A 17 32.31 9.18 23.78
CA ALA A 17 32.88 7.89 23.42
C ALA A 17 31.93 7.06 22.54
N LEU A 18 30.63 7.08 22.80
CA LEU A 18 29.60 6.43 21.98
C LEU A 18 29.47 7.08 20.59
N LEU A 19 29.59 8.40 20.49
CA LEU A 19 29.59 9.12 19.21
C LEU A 19 30.85 8.86 18.37
N LYS A 20 31.95 8.44 18.99
CA LYS A 20 33.20 8.05 18.30
C LYS A 20 33.23 6.58 17.86
N ILE A 21 32.29 5.78 18.31
CA ILE A 21 32.14 4.40 17.83
C ILE A 21 31.59 4.50 16.40
N ASP A 22 32.43 4.17 15.43
CA ASP A 22 31.99 4.02 14.04
C ASP A 22 30.91 2.94 14.00
N GLU A 23 29.67 3.33 13.65
CA GLU A 23 28.56 2.39 13.53
C GLU A 23 28.93 1.22 12.63
N ASN A 24 29.73 1.45 11.57
CA ASN A 24 30.24 0.40 10.71
C ASN A 24 31.23 -0.56 11.40
N ALA A 25 31.96 -0.11 12.41
CA ALA A 25 32.88 -0.97 13.17
C ALA A 25 32.14 -1.96 14.10
N LEU A 26 30.98 -1.60 14.63
CA LEU A 26 30.11 -2.49 15.40
C LEU A 26 29.49 -3.57 14.52
N TYR A 27 29.13 -3.23 13.28
CA TYR A 27 28.58 -4.16 12.30
C TYR A 27 29.64 -5.10 11.68
N ASN A 28 30.88 -4.64 11.54
CA ASN A 28 31.97 -5.43 10.94
C ASN A 28 32.58 -6.48 11.90
N SER A 29 32.29 -6.45 13.21
CA SER A 29 32.80 -7.44 14.17
C SER A 29 32.03 -8.76 14.20
N GLY A 30 31.02 -8.95 13.37
CA GLY A 30 30.37 -10.25 13.12
C GLY A 30 29.58 -10.87 14.27
N GLN A 31 29.42 -10.19 15.40
CA GLN A 31 28.67 -10.69 16.55
C GLN A 31 27.94 -9.55 17.27
N VAL A 32 26.79 -9.17 16.76
CA VAL A 32 25.84 -8.38 17.56
C VAL A 32 25.11 -9.36 18.48
N THR A 33 25.57 -9.46 19.72
CA THR A 33 24.84 -10.19 20.78
C THR A 33 23.74 -9.27 21.28
N ILE A 34 22.50 -9.63 21.01
CA ILE A 34 21.32 -8.88 21.41
C ILE A 34 20.83 -9.45 22.71
N ILE A 35 20.76 -8.61 23.73
CA ILE A 35 20.29 -9.00 25.06
C ILE A 35 18.92 -8.36 25.24
N ASP A 36 17.91 -9.16 25.56
CA ASP A 36 16.57 -8.70 25.89
C ASP A 36 16.55 -7.96 27.26
N ASN A 37 15.37 -7.46 27.64
CA ASN A 37 15.19 -6.76 28.93
C ASN A 37 15.41 -7.66 30.15
N THR A 38 15.53 -8.97 29.98
CA THR A 38 15.79 -9.97 31.03
C THR A 38 17.26 -10.39 31.09
N GLY A 39 18.11 -9.89 30.18
CA GLY A 39 19.51 -10.26 30.07
C GLY A 39 19.75 -11.52 29.20
N THR A 40 18.73 -12.01 28.51
CA THR A 40 18.79 -13.15 27.61
C THR A 40 19.22 -12.73 26.20
N GLU A 41 20.12 -13.53 25.59
CA GLU A 41 20.55 -13.30 24.20
C GLU A 41 19.40 -13.60 23.24
N LEU A 42 18.87 -12.56 22.56
CA LEU A 42 17.82 -12.71 21.56
C LEU A 42 18.44 -13.04 20.19
N SER A 43 17.97 -14.09 19.54
CA SER A 43 18.36 -14.38 18.16
C SER A 43 17.68 -13.43 17.18
N ILE A 44 18.28 -13.21 15.98
CA ILE A 44 17.63 -12.42 14.92
C ILE A 44 16.29 -13.05 14.53
N VAL A 45 16.17 -14.37 14.50
CA VAL A 45 14.93 -15.07 14.15
C VAL A 45 13.84 -14.80 15.18
N ASP A 46 14.17 -14.82 16.48
CA ASP A 46 13.20 -14.53 17.55
C ASP A 46 12.75 -13.07 17.49
N TYR A 47 13.67 -12.14 17.19
CA TYR A 47 13.32 -10.74 16.96
C TYR A 47 12.37 -10.59 15.76
N ILE A 48 12.67 -11.21 14.62
CA ILE A 48 11.80 -11.19 13.44
C ILE A 48 10.42 -11.76 13.79
N ASN A 49 10.35 -12.90 14.48
CA ASN A 49 9.09 -13.49 14.92
C ASN A 49 8.30 -12.54 15.83
N SER A 50 8.98 -11.76 16.70
CA SER A 50 8.31 -10.78 17.54
C SER A 50 7.63 -9.64 16.78
N LEU A 51 7.99 -9.41 15.51
CA LEU A 51 7.35 -8.43 14.63
C LEU A 51 6.04 -8.96 14.02
N TYR A 52 5.83 -10.28 14.01
CA TYR A 52 4.61 -10.88 13.50
C TYR A 52 3.44 -10.62 14.45
N SER A 53 2.35 -10.06 13.95
CA SER A 53 1.22 -9.57 14.77
C SER A 53 0.48 -10.65 15.54
N GLN A 54 0.58 -11.90 15.11
CA GLN A 54 -0.08 -13.06 15.69
C GLN A 54 0.90 -14.00 16.40
N SER A 55 2.18 -13.62 16.51
CA SER A 55 3.18 -14.45 17.19
C SER A 55 2.86 -14.63 18.67
N SER A 56 3.06 -15.84 19.17
CA SER A 56 3.01 -16.15 20.60
C SER A 56 4.08 -15.43 21.42
N HIS A 57 5.15 -14.96 20.77
CA HIS A 57 6.27 -14.23 21.39
C HIS A 57 5.98 -12.74 21.61
N GLY A 58 4.78 -12.28 21.29
CA GLY A 58 4.29 -10.96 21.61
C GLY A 58 4.59 -9.90 20.53
N ASN A 59 3.68 -8.95 20.42
CA ASN A 59 3.84 -7.79 19.55
C ASN A 59 4.95 -6.86 20.07
N ALA A 60 6.12 -6.90 19.48
CA ALA A 60 7.15 -5.88 19.64
C ALA A 60 6.77 -4.62 18.83
N GLY A 61 5.63 -4.03 19.18
CA GLY A 61 5.29 -2.69 18.74
C GLY A 61 5.93 -1.68 19.69
N THR A 62 6.30 -0.52 19.21
CA THR A 62 6.68 0.64 20.02
C THR A 62 5.49 1.07 20.88
N ARG A 63 5.19 0.30 21.94
CA ARG A 63 4.22 0.72 22.96
C ARG A 63 4.88 1.77 23.86
N ALA A 64 4.11 2.74 24.30
CA ALA A 64 4.55 3.69 25.30
C ALA A 64 5.18 2.92 26.51
N GLY A 65 6.47 3.14 26.77
CA GLY A 65 7.21 2.50 27.88
C GLY A 65 8.18 1.39 27.50
N TRP A 66 8.27 0.93 26.27
CA TRP A 66 9.28 -0.04 25.84
C TRP A 66 10.65 0.62 25.64
N LYS A 67 11.72 -0.01 26.18
CA LYS A 67 13.08 0.33 25.76
C LYS A 67 13.27 -0.13 24.32
N GLU A 68 13.65 0.80 23.47
CA GLU A 68 14.01 0.52 22.08
C GLU A 68 15.20 -0.43 22.04
N LEU A 69 15.02 -1.59 21.40
CA LEU A 69 16.09 -2.57 21.22
C LEU A 69 17.08 -2.05 20.16
N ALA A 70 18.34 -2.46 20.24
CA ALA A 70 19.34 -2.14 19.23
C ALA A 70 18.89 -2.56 17.81
N LEU A 71 18.16 -3.70 17.72
CA LEU A 71 17.57 -4.18 16.48
C LEU A 71 16.44 -3.27 15.94
N ASP A 72 15.67 -2.62 16.80
CA ASP A 72 14.64 -1.68 16.34
C ASP A 72 15.28 -0.50 15.60
N LYS A 73 16.42 0.00 16.11
CA LYS A 73 17.20 1.03 15.44
C LYS A 73 17.84 0.54 14.14
N ALA A 74 18.46 -0.64 14.16
CA ALA A 74 19.11 -1.24 13.00
C ALA A 74 18.11 -1.52 11.85
N THR A 75 16.88 -1.93 12.19
CA THR A 75 15.83 -2.24 11.22
C THR A 75 14.87 -1.09 10.96
N TYR A 76 15.12 0.09 11.55
CA TYR A 76 14.31 1.28 11.29
C TYR A 76 14.43 1.72 9.85
N THR A 77 13.30 1.89 9.18
CA THR A 77 13.23 2.37 7.81
C THR A 77 12.83 3.85 7.82
N GLN A 78 13.74 4.71 7.37
CA GLN A 78 13.48 6.13 7.24
C GLN A 78 12.40 6.40 6.19
N THR A 79 11.39 7.17 6.57
CA THR A 79 10.31 7.60 5.72
C THR A 79 10.56 9.01 5.16
N ARG A 80 9.72 9.48 4.24
CA ARG A 80 9.77 10.89 3.79
C ARG A 80 9.50 11.88 4.92
N LEU A 81 8.72 11.50 5.94
CA LEU A 81 8.57 12.30 7.14
C LEU A 81 9.93 12.57 7.78
N ASP A 82 10.72 11.51 8.00
CA ASP A 82 12.04 11.63 8.63
C ASP A 82 13.03 12.44 7.77
N LYS A 83 12.97 12.25 6.45
CA LYS A 83 13.89 12.93 5.52
C LYS A 83 13.53 14.40 5.28
N LYS A 84 12.25 14.76 5.18
CA LYS A 84 11.80 16.08 4.71
C LYS A 84 11.03 16.87 5.76
N LEU A 85 10.07 16.27 6.47
CA LEU A 85 9.28 17.00 7.48
C LEU A 85 10.10 17.29 8.72
N LEU A 86 10.94 16.36 9.15
CA LEU A 86 11.86 16.57 10.28
C LEU A 86 12.76 17.79 10.06
N SER A 87 13.34 17.93 8.84
CA SER A 87 14.14 19.11 8.49
C SER A 87 13.31 20.39 8.51
N ALA A 88 12.09 20.36 7.95
CA ALA A 88 11.22 21.54 7.93
C ALA A 88 10.77 21.98 9.34
N ILE A 89 10.56 21.03 10.26
CA ILE A 89 10.30 21.33 11.68
C ILE A 89 11.54 21.93 12.34
N LYS A 90 12.71 21.35 12.09
CA LYS A 90 14.00 21.88 12.59
C LYS A 90 14.26 23.31 12.10
N ASP A 91 13.88 23.63 10.86
CA ASP A 91 14.01 24.98 10.28
C ASP A 91 12.96 25.97 10.83
N GLY A 92 12.06 25.52 11.72
CA GLY A 92 11.05 26.36 12.36
C GLY A 92 9.85 26.73 11.50
N LYS A 93 9.62 25.99 10.38
CA LYS A 93 8.51 26.28 9.45
C LYS A 93 7.13 26.03 10.06
N TYR A 94 7.01 25.13 11.03
CA TYR A 94 5.74 24.71 11.60
C TYR A 94 5.71 24.93 13.10
N ARG A 95 4.57 25.37 13.62
CA ARG A 95 4.24 25.49 15.05
C ARG A 95 3.22 24.46 15.48
N LEU A 96 2.29 24.10 14.61
CA LEU A 96 1.34 23.02 14.85
C LEU A 96 1.51 21.93 13.80
N VAL A 97 1.82 20.73 14.25
CA VAL A 97 1.94 19.54 13.40
C VAL A 97 0.94 18.49 13.89
N ILE A 98 -0.02 18.16 13.06
CA ILE A 98 -1.04 17.15 13.32
C ILE A 98 -0.77 15.96 12.41
N ILE A 99 -0.59 14.77 13.00
CA ILE A 99 -0.32 13.53 12.27
C ILE A 99 -1.47 12.57 12.52
N THR A 100 -2.27 12.35 11.48
CA THR A 100 -3.37 11.39 11.52
C THR A 100 -3.00 10.09 10.82
N GLY A 101 -3.76 9.04 11.06
CA GLY A 101 -3.55 7.72 10.48
C GLY A 101 -3.92 6.59 11.44
N ASN A 102 -3.86 5.37 10.94
CA ASN A 102 -4.19 4.17 11.69
C ASN A 102 -3.12 3.79 12.73
N ALA A 103 -3.51 2.94 13.68
CA ALA A 103 -2.55 2.35 14.62
C ALA A 103 -1.51 1.51 13.85
N GLY A 104 -0.22 1.83 14.03
CA GLY A 104 0.86 1.14 13.31
C GLY A 104 1.49 1.91 12.16
N ASP A 105 0.97 3.11 11.81
CA ASP A 105 1.52 3.96 10.74
C ASP A 105 2.85 4.66 11.10
N GLY A 106 3.34 4.49 12.32
CA GLY A 106 4.61 5.09 12.73
C GLY A 106 4.51 6.51 13.25
N LYS A 107 3.31 7.03 13.57
CA LYS A 107 3.10 8.37 14.12
C LYS A 107 3.99 8.67 15.33
N THR A 108 3.91 7.82 16.35
CA THR A 108 4.71 7.97 17.57
C THR A 108 6.21 7.83 17.32
N ALA A 109 6.60 6.96 16.38
CA ALA A 109 8.00 6.81 16.00
C ALA A 109 8.56 8.10 15.41
N PHE A 110 7.82 8.75 14.50
CA PHE A 110 8.22 10.04 13.94
C PHE A 110 8.32 11.14 15.01
N ILE A 111 7.35 11.24 15.93
CA ILE A 111 7.41 12.23 17.02
C ILE A 111 8.70 12.04 17.86
N ARG A 112 9.08 10.78 18.14
CA ARG A 112 10.34 10.48 18.83
C ARG A 112 11.59 10.88 18.04
N GLN A 113 11.54 10.80 16.70
CA GLN A 113 12.64 11.34 15.87
C GLN A 113 12.74 12.86 16.00
N VAL A 114 11.61 13.57 16.06
CA VAL A 114 11.60 15.01 16.32
C VAL A 114 12.20 15.34 17.70
N GLU A 115 11.80 14.60 18.73
CA GLU A 115 12.38 14.75 20.08
C GLU A 115 13.89 14.45 20.10
N GLY A 116 14.34 13.49 19.25
CA GLY A 116 15.76 13.14 19.15
C GLY A 116 16.67 14.23 18.60
N ILE A 117 16.11 15.21 17.86
CA ILE A 117 16.85 16.38 17.35
C ILE A 117 16.62 17.65 18.19
N ALA A 118 15.75 17.58 19.20
CA ALA A 118 15.35 18.69 20.04
C ALA A 118 16.29 18.88 21.24
N GLU A 119 16.21 20.05 21.85
CA GLU A 119 16.96 20.42 23.04
C GLU A 119 16.05 20.32 24.28
N ASN A 120 16.65 20.03 25.45
CA ASN A 120 15.98 20.04 26.76
C ASN A 120 14.73 19.13 26.81
N VAL A 121 14.85 17.89 26.33
CA VAL A 121 13.74 16.96 26.26
C VAL A 121 13.39 16.41 27.65
N GLU A 122 12.20 16.73 28.13
CA GLU A 122 11.64 16.25 29.39
C GLU A 122 10.34 15.47 29.12
N LYS A 123 10.29 14.19 29.52
CA LYS A 123 9.12 13.35 29.33
C LYS A 123 8.00 13.75 30.28
N LEU A 124 6.77 13.76 29.79
CA LEU A 124 5.59 14.00 30.61
C LEU A 124 5.38 12.85 31.63
N SER A 125 4.81 13.17 32.78
CA SER A 125 4.54 12.20 33.86
C SER A 125 3.62 11.05 33.40
N ASN A 126 2.64 11.36 32.57
CA ASN A 126 1.70 10.41 31.96
C ASN A 126 2.32 9.54 30.83
N ARG A 127 3.59 9.79 30.48
CA ARG A 127 4.35 9.12 29.40
C ARG A 127 3.73 9.24 28.00
N ASN A 128 2.73 10.12 27.80
CA ASN A 128 2.07 10.34 26.51
C ASN A 128 2.65 11.54 25.75
N GLY A 129 3.92 11.87 25.97
CA GLY A 129 4.58 12.95 25.26
C GLY A 129 5.82 13.46 26.00
N ALA A 130 6.33 14.60 25.53
CA ALA A 130 7.46 15.31 26.10
C ALA A 130 7.32 16.83 25.90
N ILE A 131 8.01 17.59 26.73
CA ILE A 131 8.27 19.02 26.53
C ILE A 131 9.73 19.16 26.10
N PHE A 132 9.99 19.97 25.09
CA PHE A 132 11.33 20.17 24.53
C PHE A 132 11.42 21.52 23.82
N SER A 133 12.60 21.88 23.31
CA SER A 133 12.82 23.13 22.57
C SER A 133 13.38 22.84 21.19
N ILE A 134 12.94 23.62 20.20
CA ILE A 134 13.54 23.64 18.85
C ILE A 134 13.84 25.08 18.49
N ASN A 135 15.10 25.40 18.24
CA ASN A 135 15.57 26.78 17.98
C ASN A 135 15.08 27.80 19.03
N GLY A 136 15.09 27.42 20.30
CA GLY A 136 14.65 28.26 21.41
C GLY A 136 13.13 28.43 21.54
N VAL A 137 12.32 27.79 20.72
CA VAL A 137 10.85 27.76 20.81
C VAL A 137 10.43 26.51 21.60
N PRO A 138 9.63 26.68 22.68
CA PRO A 138 9.11 25.53 23.43
C PRO A 138 8.08 24.74 22.60
N PHE A 139 8.19 23.45 22.65
CA PHE A 139 7.26 22.49 22.02
C PHE A 139 6.74 21.49 23.05
N GLN A 140 5.55 20.98 22.79
CA GLN A 140 5.01 19.82 23.48
C GLN A 140 4.53 18.79 22.47
N SER A 141 4.89 17.53 22.69
CA SER A 141 4.37 16.40 21.91
C SER A 141 3.23 15.70 22.64
N ASN A 142 2.38 15.02 21.84
CA ASN A 142 1.38 14.06 22.31
C ASN A 142 1.44 12.83 21.40
N TYR A 143 1.74 11.66 21.99
CA TYR A 143 1.94 10.41 21.24
C TYR A 143 0.63 9.74 20.82
N ASP A 144 -0.45 10.01 21.56
CA ASP A 144 -1.79 9.47 21.29
C ASP A 144 -2.85 10.43 21.83
N GLY A 145 -3.37 11.26 20.94
CA GLY A 145 -4.45 12.21 21.24
C GLY A 145 -5.80 11.58 21.56
N SER A 146 -5.88 10.25 21.59
CA SER A 146 -7.12 9.53 21.96
C SER A 146 -7.12 9.04 23.42
N GLN A 147 -6.05 9.28 24.17
CA GLN A 147 -5.92 8.84 25.57
C GLN A 147 -6.46 9.87 26.55
N ASP A 148 -7.18 9.38 27.57
CA ASP A 148 -7.51 10.15 28.75
C ASP A 148 -6.24 10.33 29.63
N GLU A 149 -6.18 11.39 30.40
CA GLU A 149 -5.10 11.63 31.37
C GLU A 149 -5.65 11.49 32.80
N GLU A 150 -5.36 10.37 33.45
CA GLU A 150 -5.72 10.09 34.85
C GLU A 150 -7.20 10.42 35.17
N GLU A 151 -7.45 11.61 35.78
CA GLU A 151 -8.80 12.08 36.14
C GLU A 151 -9.41 13.04 35.10
N ARG A 152 -8.69 13.37 34.02
CA ARG A 152 -9.12 14.34 32.99
C ARG A 152 -9.63 13.64 31.75
N ALA A 153 -10.82 14.01 31.31
CA ALA A 153 -11.38 13.52 30.05
C ALA A 153 -10.54 13.98 28.86
N ASN A 154 -10.50 13.17 27.83
CA ASN A 154 -9.70 13.43 26.63
C ASN A 154 -9.97 14.78 25.97
N ASP A 155 -11.25 15.26 26.00
CA ASP A 155 -11.62 16.56 25.42
C ASP A 155 -10.98 17.74 26.18
N GLU A 156 -10.83 17.64 27.49
CA GLU A 156 -10.14 18.65 28.29
C GLU A 156 -8.64 18.68 27.95
N VAL A 157 -8.03 17.50 27.78
CA VAL A 157 -6.63 17.35 27.39
C VAL A 157 -6.39 17.97 26.02
N LEU A 158 -7.22 17.70 25.04
CA LEU A 158 -7.12 18.26 23.70
C LEU A 158 -7.37 19.77 23.69
N THR A 159 -8.36 20.25 24.46
CA THR A 159 -8.63 21.68 24.58
C THR A 159 -7.41 22.44 25.10
N GLU A 160 -6.75 21.93 26.14
CA GLU A 160 -5.53 22.54 26.67
C GLU A 160 -4.36 22.43 25.68
N PHE A 161 -4.24 21.29 24.99
CA PHE A 161 -3.20 21.06 24.00
C PHE A 161 -3.28 22.05 22.82
N PHE A 162 -4.47 22.33 22.31
CA PHE A 162 -4.68 23.26 21.18
C PHE A 162 -4.82 24.72 21.61
N LYS A 163 -4.93 25.04 22.91
CA LYS A 163 -5.09 26.39 23.44
C LYS A 163 -4.14 27.46 22.87
N PRO A 164 -2.84 27.19 22.63
CA PRO A 164 -1.93 28.19 22.05
C PRO A 164 -2.30 28.68 20.65
N PHE A 165 -3.22 27.98 19.98
CA PHE A 165 -3.64 28.27 18.59
C PHE A 165 -5.05 28.82 18.49
N GLU A 166 -5.72 29.06 19.64
CA GLU A 166 -7.08 29.59 19.67
C GLU A 166 -7.16 30.95 19.00
N GLY A 167 -8.06 31.08 18.01
CA GLY A 167 -8.30 32.32 17.28
C GLY A 167 -7.21 32.72 16.26
N LEU A 168 -6.12 31.98 16.13
CA LEU A 168 -5.07 32.28 15.17
C LEU A 168 -5.51 31.91 13.74
N LYS A 169 -5.18 32.80 12.80
CA LYS A 169 -5.29 32.54 11.35
C LYS A 169 -3.93 32.15 10.75
N ASN A 170 -2.84 32.68 11.32
CA ASN A 170 -1.48 32.33 10.97
C ASN A 170 -0.84 31.63 12.18
N TYR A 171 -0.55 30.36 12.04
CA TYR A 171 -0.02 29.51 13.12
C TYR A 171 1.45 29.79 13.40
N SER A 172 2.17 30.43 12.48
CA SER A 172 3.57 30.82 12.72
C SER A 172 3.73 31.88 13.81
N GLU A 173 2.64 32.59 14.15
CA GLU A 173 2.62 33.61 15.22
C GLU A 173 2.55 33.00 16.63
N ALA A 174 2.27 31.70 16.75
CA ALA A 174 2.20 31.04 18.04
C ALA A 174 3.56 31.05 18.75
N LYS A 175 3.54 31.38 20.06
CA LYS A 175 4.75 31.41 20.90
C LYS A 175 5.26 30.03 21.26
N GLU A 176 4.42 29.02 21.17
CA GLU A 176 4.71 27.64 21.50
C GLU A 176 4.36 26.74 20.31
N GLY A 177 5.05 25.63 20.18
CA GLY A 177 4.74 24.60 19.18
C GLY A 177 4.07 23.38 19.78
N ARG A 178 3.30 22.67 18.97
CA ARG A 178 2.66 21.41 19.34
C ARG A 178 2.81 20.38 18.22
N ILE A 179 3.05 19.13 18.60
CA ILE A 179 3.08 17.98 17.67
C ILE A 179 2.22 16.87 18.26
N ILE A 180 1.19 16.45 17.54
CA ILE A 180 0.24 15.45 18.01
C ILE A 180 0.06 14.31 17.00
N ALA A 181 0.02 13.08 17.53
CA ALA A 181 -0.49 11.93 16.82
C ALA A 181 -1.93 11.65 17.28
N ILE A 182 -2.88 11.69 16.36
CA ILE A 182 -4.30 11.51 16.68
C ILE A 182 -4.99 10.73 15.56
N ASN A 183 -6.03 9.97 15.90
CA ASN A 183 -6.89 9.35 14.90
C ASN A 183 -7.77 10.40 14.23
N GLU A 184 -8.01 10.26 12.92
CA GLU A 184 -8.81 11.20 12.12
C GLU A 184 -10.23 11.38 12.70
N GLY A 185 -10.95 10.28 12.95
CA GLY A 185 -12.28 10.34 13.52
C GLY A 185 -12.31 11.07 14.87
N ARG A 186 -11.34 10.79 15.75
CA ARG A 186 -11.25 11.45 17.05
C ARG A 186 -10.97 12.96 16.95
N LEU A 187 -10.12 13.35 15.99
CA LEU A 187 -9.82 14.76 15.73
C LEU A 187 -11.07 15.52 15.25
N VAL A 188 -11.79 14.93 14.30
CA VAL A 188 -13.03 15.50 13.76
C VAL A 188 -14.11 15.58 14.85
N ASP A 189 -14.33 14.50 15.61
CA ASP A 189 -15.29 14.48 16.72
C ASP A 189 -15.02 15.60 17.74
N PHE A 190 -13.74 15.75 18.15
CA PHE A 190 -13.34 16.81 19.07
C PHE A 190 -13.60 18.21 18.52
N LEU A 191 -13.25 18.48 17.26
CA LEU A 191 -13.39 19.80 16.66
C LEU A 191 -14.83 20.18 16.34
N GLN A 192 -15.72 19.21 16.12
CA GLN A 192 -17.15 19.42 15.87
C GLN A 192 -17.99 19.61 17.16
N GLU A 193 -17.40 19.43 18.33
CA GLU A 193 -18.07 19.70 19.61
C GLU A 193 -18.56 21.15 19.67
N PRO A 194 -19.85 21.42 20.02
CA PRO A 194 -20.41 22.79 20.04
C PRO A 194 -19.72 23.74 21.01
N THR A 195 -19.02 23.20 22.01
CA THR A 195 -18.28 23.95 23.04
C THR A 195 -16.85 24.29 22.61
N ASN A 196 -16.43 23.84 21.42
CA ASN A 196 -15.08 24.01 20.94
C ASN A 196 -14.82 25.43 20.39
N ASN A 197 -13.80 26.10 20.88
CA ASN A 197 -13.41 27.45 20.46
C ASN A 197 -12.47 27.46 19.23
N HIS A 198 -12.13 26.30 18.66
CA HIS A 198 -11.20 26.15 17.55
C HIS A 198 -11.89 26.11 16.17
N THR A 199 -12.88 26.97 15.92
CA THR A 199 -13.69 26.98 14.69
C THR A 199 -12.84 27.09 13.43
N ASN A 200 -11.80 27.96 13.40
CA ASN A 200 -10.92 28.07 12.25
C ASN A 200 -10.15 26.76 11.96
N LEU A 201 -9.69 26.07 13.00
CA LEU A 201 -9.01 24.78 12.83
C LEU A 201 -9.97 23.69 12.36
N ALA A 202 -11.21 23.69 12.87
CA ALA A 202 -12.26 22.77 12.43
C ALA A 202 -12.55 22.91 10.93
N ASP A 203 -12.76 24.15 10.44
CA ASP A 203 -13.00 24.43 9.02
C ASP A 203 -11.84 23.96 8.14
N ILE A 204 -10.59 24.20 8.57
CA ILE A 204 -9.38 23.78 7.84
C ILE A 204 -9.29 22.25 7.81
N ILE A 205 -9.56 21.56 8.90
CA ILE A 205 -9.51 20.11 9.02
C ILE A 205 -10.58 19.47 8.14
N ASP A 206 -11.82 19.98 8.19
CA ASP A 206 -12.90 19.49 7.36
C ASP A 206 -12.58 19.68 5.86
N GLU A 207 -12.06 20.84 5.48
CA GLU A 207 -11.64 21.09 4.09
C GLU A 207 -10.48 20.17 3.67
N TYR A 208 -9.50 19.95 4.56
CA TYR A 208 -8.34 19.10 4.30
C TYR A 208 -8.76 17.65 4.06
N PHE A 209 -9.62 17.09 4.90
CA PHE A 209 -10.10 15.72 4.72
C PHE A 209 -11.06 15.58 3.55
N TYR A 210 -11.98 16.53 3.37
CA TYR A 210 -12.88 16.53 2.22
C TYR A 210 -12.12 16.55 0.88
N LYS A 211 -11.02 17.28 0.80
CA LYS A 211 -10.16 17.38 -0.39
C LYS A 211 -9.00 16.38 -0.40
N GLU A 212 -9.02 15.38 0.46
CA GLU A 212 -7.97 14.35 0.53
C GLU A 212 -6.53 14.93 0.60
N GLY A 213 -6.35 15.99 1.38
CA GLY A 213 -5.07 16.66 1.54
C GLY A 213 -4.70 17.70 0.46
N TYR A 214 -5.63 18.02 -0.46
CA TYR A 214 -5.42 19.09 -1.46
C TYR A 214 -5.70 20.51 -0.94
N ALA A 215 -6.19 20.65 0.30
CA ALA A 215 -6.43 21.96 0.88
C ALA A 215 -5.14 22.76 1.09
N GLU A 216 -5.22 24.08 0.94
CA GLU A 216 -4.11 24.96 1.30
C GLU A 216 -4.09 25.16 2.81
N LEU A 217 -2.98 24.80 3.43
CA LEU A 217 -2.79 24.97 4.87
C LEU A 217 -2.26 26.36 5.18
N PRO A 218 -2.73 27.01 6.25
CA PRO A 218 -2.17 28.25 6.76
C PRO A 218 -0.70 28.10 7.13
N GLU A 219 0.02 29.21 7.11
CA GLU A 219 1.43 29.28 7.50
C GLU A 219 1.62 28.83 8.95
N GLY A 220 2.61 27.99 9.21
CA GLY A 220 2.89 27.43 10.52
C GLY A 220 2.07 26.18 10.89
N LEU A 221 1.06 25.78 10.10
CA LEU A 221 0.30 24.56 10.28
C LEU A 221 0.75 23.47 9.29
N MET A 222 0.91 22.25 9.78
CA MET A 222 1.10 21.05 8.96
C MET A 222 0.15 19.96 9.41
N ILE A 223 -0.60 19.41 8.47
CA ILE A 223 -1.46 18.24 8.67
C ILE A 223 -0.96 17.12 7.76
N ILE A 224 -0.72 15.97 8.34
CA ILE A 224 -0.28 14.75 7.62
C ILE A 224 -1.30 13.66 7.84
N ASN A 225 -1.92 13.19 6.76
CA ASN A 225 -2.78 12.01 6.79
C ASN A 225 -2.02 10.78 6.28
N LEU A 226 -1.58 9.92 7.21
CA LEU A 226 -0.84 8.70 6.87
C LEU A 226 -1.72 7.61 6.25
N ASN A 227 -3.05 7.73 6.29
CA ASN A 227 -3.95 6.83 5.57
C ASN A 227 -3.75 6.91 4.04
N LEU A 228 -3.17 8.02 3.55
CA LEU A 228 -2.85 8.23 2.14
C LEU A 228 -1.45 7.72 1.74
N ARG A 229 -0.71 7.09 2.68
CA ARG A 229 0.62 6.53 2.41
C ARG A 229 0.53 5.23 1.63
N SER A 230 1.35 5.08 0.58
CA SER A 230 1.56 3.83 -0.13
C SER A 230 2.90 3.19 0.27
N VAL A 231 2.88 1.91 0.61
CA VAL A 231 4.10 1.15 0.93
C VAL A 231 4.88 0.73 -0.32
N THR A 232 4.27 0.83 -1.51
CA THR A 232 4.86 0.50 -2.81
C THR A 232 5.27 1.73 -3.63
N ALA A 233 4.96 2.94 -3.16
CA ALA A 233 5.37 4.18 -3.81
C ALA A 233 6.90 4.32 -3.80
N LYS A 234 7.46 4.58 -4.97
CA LYS A 234 8.89 4.71 -5.16
C LYS A 234 9.37 6.12 -4.83
N ASP A 235 10.53 6.23 -4.21
CA ASP A 235 11.22 7.50 -3.98
C ASP A 235 12.15 7.87 -5.16
N GLU A 236 12.93 8.92 -4.99
CA GLU A 236 13.88 9.42 -5.99
C GLU A 236 14.98 8.39 -6.35
N ASN A 237 15.25 7.45 -5.45
CA ASN A 237 16.21 6.36 -5.65
C ASN A 237 15.57 5.09 -6.20
N ASN A 238 14.29 5.14 -6.58
CA ASN A 238 13.50 4.00 -7.00
C ASN A 238 13.25 2.94 -5.90
N ASP A 239 13.41 3.32 -4.63
CA ASP A 239 13.14 2.48 -3.46
C ASP A 239 11.75 2.77 -2.90
N SER A 240 11.00 1.70 -2.58
CA SER A 240 9.74 1.77 -1.83
C SER A 240 9.96 1.50 -0.34
N LEU A 241 8.97 1.82 0.50
CA LEU A 241 9.01 1.45 1.92
C LEU A 241 9.10 -0.08 2.10
N LEU A 242 8.37 -0.83 1.27
CA LEU A 242 8.42 -2.29 1.26
C LEU A 242 9.85 -2.76 0.94
N ARG A 243 10.47 -2.28 -0.13
CA ARG A 243 11.82 -2.63 -0.53
C ARG A 243 12.84 -2.30 0.56
N SER A 244 12.77 -1.08 1.09
CA SER A 244 13.64 -0.62 2.16
C SER A 244 13.50 -1.49 3.42
N GLN A 245 12.27 -1.84 3.81
CA GLN A 245 12.01 -2.68 4.97
C GLN A 245 12.51 -4.12 4.76
N VAL A 246 12.30 -4.70 3.57
CA VAL A 246 12.84 -6.03 3.23
C VAL A 246 14.36 -6.00 3.32
N LYS A 247 15.03 -5.05 2.68
CA LYS A 247 16.51 -4.92 2.71
C LYS A 247 17.04 -4.76 4.14
N LYS A 248 16.36 -3.99 4.99
CA LYS A 248 16.75 -3.81 6.40
C LYS A 248 16.60 -5.10 7.22
N LEU A 249 15.51 -5.84 7.06
CA LEU A 249 15.27 -7.08 7.80
C LEU A 249 16.11 -8.26 7.30
N THR A 250 16.57 -8.22 6.04
CA THR A 250 17.43 -9.27 5.45
C THR A 250 18.90 -8.89 5.39
N ASP A 251 19.32 -7.75 5.98
CA ASP A 251 20.70 -7.30 5.95
C ASP A 251 21.67 -8.38 6.45
N LYS A 252 22.70 -8.68 5.65
CA LYS A 252 23.67 -9.75 5.90
C LYS A 252 24.34 -9.68 7.28
N SER A 253 24.52 -8.47 7.79
CA SER A 253 25.15 -8.24 9.08
C SER A 253 24.35 -8.83 10.26
N LEU A 254 23.01 -8.88 10.11
CA LEU A 254 22.10 -9.41 11.14
C LEU A 254 22.06 -10.95 11.13
N TRP A 255 22.36 -11.58 10.00
CA TRP A 255 22.21 -13.02 9.77
C TRP A 255 23.51 -13.80 9.84
N GLY A 256 24.60 -13.21 10.37
CA GLY A 256 25.93 -13.81 10.41
C GLY A 256 25.97 -15.20 11.08
N LYS A 257 25.18 -15.43 12.14
CA LYS A 257 25.07 -16.74 12.80
C LYS A 257 24.56 -17.86 11.88
N CYS A 258 23.75 -17.54 10.89
CA CYS A 258 23.21 -18.51 9.94
C CYS A 258 24.28 -19.08 8.98
N ASN A 259 25.39 -18.37 8.77
CA ASN A 259 26.46 -18.84 7.87
C ASN A 259 27.26 -20.01 8.45
N VAL A 260 27.27 -20.15 9.77
CA VAL A 260 27.96 -21.24 10.48
C VAL A 260 26.98 -22.27 11.05
N CYS A 261 25.70 -22.14 10.77
CA CYS A 261 24.67 -23.04 11.25
C CYS A 261 24.78 -24.42 10.57
N PRO A 262 24.75 -25.55 11.32
CA PRO A 262 24.86 -26.89 10.73
C PRO A 262 23.79 -27.25 9.72
N ILE A 263 22.61 -26.59 9.79
CA ILE A 263 21.47 -26.84 8.90
C ILE A 263 21.33 -25.75 7.84
N ALA A 264 22.30 -24.85 7.69
CA ALA A 264 22.21 -23.66 6.84
C ALA A 264 21.74 -23.96 5.41
N GLU A 265 22.26 -25.03 4.80
CA GLU A 265 21.94 -25.43 3.42
C GLU A 265 20.51 -25.99 3.26
N ARG A 266 19.90 -26.43 4.37
CA ARG A 266 18.57 -27.01 4.41
C ARG A 266 17.53 -26.09 5.08
N CYS A 267 17.96 -24.92 5.56
CA CYS A 267 17.11 -24.00 6.32
C CYS A 267 16.30 -23.10 5.37
N PHE A 268 14.98 -23.22 5.41
CA PHE A 268 14.10 -22.39 4.58
C PHE A 268 14.17 -20.90 4.99
N ILE A 269 14.39 -20.57 6.26
CA ILE A 269 14.53 -19.18 6.71
C ILE A 269 15.74 -18.53 6.03
N LYS A 270 16.89 -19.23 6.06
CA LYS A 270 18.10 -18.76 5.38
C LYS A 270 17.88 -18.65 3.88
N TYR A 271 17.20 -19.61 3.27
CA TYR A 271 16.86 -19.57 1.84
C TYR A 271 16.04 -18.31 1.50
N ASN A 272 14.99 -18.00 2.25
CA ASN A 272 14.17 -16.82 2.04
C ASN A 272 14.99 -15.53 2.18
N VAL A 273 15.82 -15.42 3.20
CA VAL A 273 16.70 -14.27 3.43
C VAL A 273 17.73 -14.11 2.31
N ASP A 274 18.43 -15.18 1.96
CA ASP A 274 19.46 -15.15 0.90
C ASP A 274 18.88 -14.77 -0.45
N THR A 275 17.67 -15.23 -0.76
CA THR A 275 16.97 -14.88 -2.01
C THR A 275 16.65 -13.38 -2.09
N LEU A 276 16.08 -12.82 -1.02
CA LEU A 276 15.69 -11.41 -1.02
C LEU A 276 16.89 -10.45 -0.94
N ASN A 277 18.02 -10.93 -0.44
CA ASN A 277 19.26 -10.16 -0.33
C ASN A 277 20.31 -10.54 -1.39
N ASP A 278 19.89 -11.27 -2.42
CA ASP A 278 20.76 -11.65 -3.52
C ASP A 278 21.13 -10.43 -4.37
N SER A 279 22.44 -10.32 -4.71
CA SER A 279 22.98 -9.18 -5.46
C SER A 279 22.52 -9.13 -6.92
N ALA A 280 22.21 -10.28 -7.52
CA ALA A 280 21.80 -10.37 -8.92
C ALA A 280 20.26 -10.39 -9.06
N ALA A 281 19.57 -11.22 -8.27
CA ALA A 281 18.16 -11.50 -8.44
C ALA A 281 17.25 -10.88 -7.35
N GLY A 282 17.80 -10.48 -6.21
CA GLY A 282 17.00 -10.01 -5.07
C GLY A 282 16.10 -8.82 -5.38
N ASP A 283 16.60 -7.85 -6.15
CA ASP A 283 15.82 -6.67 -6.55
C ASP A 283 14.63 -7.04 -7.46
N GLU A 284 14.79 -8.03 -8.33
CA GLU A 284 13.69 -8.52 -9.18
C GLU A 284 12.63 -9.25 -8.35
N VAL A 285 13.05 -10.11 -7.42
CA VAL A 285 12.12 -10.81 -6.50
C VAL A 285 11.32 -9.80 -5.67
N ILE A 286 11.97 -8.78 -5.13
CA ILE A 286 11.30 -7.71 -4.38
C ILE A 286 10.34 -6.93 -5.29
N SER A 287 10.73 -6.66 -6.54
CA SER A 287 9.84 -5.99 -7.51
C SER A 287 8.56 -6.79 -7.77
N ARG A 288 8.65 -8.12 -7.89
CA ARG A 288 7.48 -9.00 -8.04
C ARG A 288 6.60 -8.99 -6.80
N LEU A 289 7.21 -8.89 -5.63
CA LEU A 289 6.49 -8.69 -4.38
C LEU A 289 5.77 -7.34 -4.34
N GLU A 290 6.42 -6.26 -4.74
CA GLU A 290 5.81 -4.92 -4.87
C GLU A 290 4.57 -4.97 -5.78
N TRP A 291 4.64 -5.66 -6.91
CA TRP A 291 3.50 -5.80 -7.82
C TRP A 291 2.35 -6.61 -7.22
N LEU A 292 2.65 -7.67 -6.47
CA LEU A 292 1.62 -8.44 -5.77
C LEU A 292 0.91 -7.58 -4.71
N ILE A 293 1.66 -6.85 -3.90
CA ILE A 293 1.10 -5.94 -2.88
C ILE A 293 0.30 -4.82 -3.54
N ARG A 294 0.82 -4.21 -4.60
CA ARG A 294 0.11 -3.17 -5.38
C ARG A 294 -1.21 -3.68 -5.95
N THR A 295 -1.24 -4.93 -6.42
CA THR A 295 -2.46 -5.58 -6.89
C THR A 295 -3.54 -5.60 -5.81
N ILE A 296 -3.17 -5.94 -4.59
CA ILE A 296 -4.08 -5.99 -3.44
C ILE A 296 -4.54 -4.58 -3.06
N VAL A 297 -3.62 -3.63 -2.99
CA VAL A 297 -3.92 -2.24 -2.64
C VAL A 297 -4.93 -1.64 -3.60
N TYR A 298 -4.67 -1.71 -4.91
CA TYR A 298 -5.57 -1.13 -5.91
C TYR A 298 -6.92 -1.84 -6.02
N LYS A 299 -6.94 -3.16 -5.80
CA LYS A 299 -8.19 -3.94 -5.90
C LYS A 299 -9.09 -3.78 -4.69
N ARG A 300 -8.51 -3.57 -3.53
CA ARG A 300 -9.25 -3.52 -2.25
C ARG A 300 -9.31 -2.13 -1.64
N GLU A 301 -8.71 -1.13 -2.30
CA GLU A 301 -8.55 0.24 -1.75
C GLU A 301 -8.00 0.18 -0.32
N LEU A 302 -6.96 -0.65 -0.13
CA LEU A 302 -6.45 -1.01 1.18
C LEU A 302 -5.31 -0.12 1.60
N HIS A 303 -5.43 0.53 2.75
CA HIS A 303 -4.30 1.11 3.44
C HIS A 303 -3.51 0.03 4.21
N ILE A 304 -2.21 -0.07 3.97
CA ILE A 304 -1.26 -0.96 4.66
C ILE A 304 -0.40 -0.12 5.58
N THR A 305 -0.48 -0.38 6.88
CA THR A 305 0.35 0.29 7.87
C THR A 305 1.78 -0.26 7.87
N ILE A 306 2.73 0.49 8.43
CA ILE A 306 4.12 -0.01 8.60
C ILE A 306 4.15 -1.27 9.49
N ARG A 307 3.25 -1.34 10.48
CA ARG A 307 3.12 -2.54 11.33
C ARG A 307 2.66 -3.75 10.53
N ASP A 308 1.64 -3.59 9.69
CA ASP A 308 1.15 -4.67 8.82
C ASP A 308 2.24 -5.15 7.88
N LEU A 309 2.99 -4.21 7.31
CA LEU A 309 4.12 -4.50 6.42
C LEU A 309 5.22 -5.28 7.13
N ARG A 310 5.64 -4.85 8.33
CA ARG A 310 6.66 -5.56 9.13
C ARG A 310 6.19 -6.94 9.55
N SER A 311 4.95 -7.06 10.00
CA SER A 311 4.30 -8.33 10.35
C SER A 311 4.30 -9.30 9.18
N PHE A 312 3.90 -8.83 8.02
CA PHE A 312 3.89 -9.60 6.79
C PHE A 312 5.29 -10.08 6.38
N ILE A 313 6.29 -9.19 6.38
CA ILE A 313 7.67 -9.57 6.03
C ILE A 313 8.22 -10.58 7.03
N ALA A 314 7.98 -10.39 8.32
CA ALA A 314 8.40 -11.32 9.35
C ALA A 314 7.83 -12.73 9.10
N TYR A 315 6.54 -12.83 8.89
CA TYR A 315 5.90 -14.11 8.57
C TYR A 315 6.42 -14.71 7.26
N MET A 316 6.63 -13.90 6.24
CA MET A 316 7.20 -14.35 4.96
C MET A 316 8.58 -15.00 5.14
N LEU A 317 9.43 -14.42 6.01
CA LEU A 317 10.78 -14.91 6.23
C LEU A 317 10.82 -16.19 7.06
N THR A 318 10.06 -16.24 8.16
CA THR A 318 10.24 -17.24 9.22
C THR A 318 9.06 -18.18 9.41
N ARG A 319 7.87 -17.83 8.93
CA ARG A 319 6.62 -18.56 9.23
C ARG A 319 6.36 -18.74 10.73
N ASP A 320 6.79 -17.78 11.55
CA ASP A 320 6.72 -17.82 13.00
C ASP A 320 7.44 -19.05 13.60
N GLN A 321 8.46 -19.58 12.88
CA GLN A 321 9.27 -20.71 13.36
C GLN A 321 10.56 -20.20 14.01
N SER A 322 10.89 -20.76 15.19
CA SER A 322 12.19 -20.53 15.82
C SER A 322 13.28 -21.39 15.17
N CYS A 323 14.55 -21.05 15.39
CA CYS A 323 15.67 -21.88 14.95
C CYS A 323 15.58 -23.31 15.46
N ASP A 324 15.19 -23.47 16.74
CA ASP A 324 15.06 -24.80 17.37
C ASP A 324 13.93 -25.62 16.72
N ASN A 325 12.80 -24.97 16.39
CA ASN A 325 11.71 -25.62 15.68
C ASN A 325 12.16 -26.11 14.30
N VAL A 326 12.92 -25.30 13.57
CA VAL A 326 13.44 -25.69 12.24
C VAL A 326 14.42 -26.86 12.36
N VAL A 327 15.31 -26.84 13.36
CA VAL A 327 16.23 -27.95 13.63
C VAL A 327 15.46 -29.23 13.95
N GLN A 328 14.45 -29.15 14.81
CA GLN A 328 13.61 -30.32 15.18
C GLN A 328 12.83 -30.84 13.95
N LEU A 329 12.26 -29.96 13.15
CA LEU A 329 11.56 -30.34 11.91
C LEU A 329 12.50 -31.09 10.96
N LEU A 330 13.71 -30.60 10.74
CA LEU A 330 14.67 -31.22 9.85
C LEU A 330 15.30 -32.49 10.40
N GLN A 331 15.42 -32.65 11.73
CA GLN A 331 15.88 -33.87 12.39
C GLN A 331 14.82 -34.98 12.44
N ALA A 332 13.56 -34.60 12.54
CA ALA A 332 12.43 -35.53 12.51
C ALA A 332 12.17 -36.14 11.13
N VAL A 333 12.81 -35.59 10.08
CA VAL A 333 12.61 -36.02 8.71
C VAL A 333 13.66 -37.04 8.31
N ASP A 334 13.38 -38.31 8.57
CA ASP A 334 14.16 -39.45 8.05
C ASP A 334 13.87 -39.74 6.57
N ASN A 335 12.86 -39.06 5.97
CA ASN A 335 12.38 -39.36 4.64
C ASN A 335 12.48 -38.11 3.75
N LYS A 336 13.11 -38.27 2.59
CA LYS A 336 13.28 -37.23 1.57
C LYS A 336 11.95 -36.60 1.12
N GLU A 337 10.86 -37.35 1.11
CA GLU A 337 9.53 -36.85 0.74
C GLU A 337 8.96 -35.85 1.75
N LEU A 338 9.18 -36.06 3.06
CA LEU A 338 8.76 -35.14 4.11
C LEU A 338 9.62 -33.86 4.11
N GLU A 339 10.91 -33.96 3.82
CA GLU A 339 11.78 -32.80 3.65
C GLU A 339 11.29 -31.92 2.48
N GLU A 340 10.89 -32.54 1.39
CA GLU A 340 10.28 -31.85 0.26
C GLU A 340 8.97 -31.12 0.63
N GLU A 341 8.13 -31.70 1.49
CA GLU A 341 6.91 -31.06 1.97
C GLU A 341 7.20 -29.79 2.77
N ILE A 342 8.19 -29.81 3.65
CA ILE A 342 8.63 -28.63 4.42
C ILE A 342 9.03 -27.50 3.47
N TYR A 343 9.82 -27.79 2.46
CA TYR A 343 10.22 -26.80 1.47
C TYR A 343 9.04 -26.21 0.71
N TRP A 344 8.03 -27.01 0.34
CA TRP A 344 6.88 -26.52 -0.40
C TRP A 344 5.97 -25.64 0.43
N GLU A 345 5.81 -25.96 1.68
CA GLU A 345 4.87 -25.27 2.54
C GLU A 345 5.44 -24.01 3.19
N LEU A 346 6.76 -23.93 3.34
CA LEU A 346 7.40 -22.90 4.16
C LEU A 346 8.11 -21.79 3.37
N TYR A 347 8.17 -21.89 2.03
CA TYR A 347 8.74 -20.82 1.23
C TYR A 347 7.78 -19.68 1.03
N TYR A 348 8.27 -18.44 1.19
CA TYR A 348 7.55 -17.20 0.91
C TYR A 348 6.08 -17.25 1.33
N PHE A 349 5.20 -17.17 0.34
CA PHE A 349 3.74 -17.16 0.47
C PHE A 349 3.11 -18.49 0.15
N ASN A 350 3.86 -19.58 0.16
CA ASN A 350 3.25 -20.86 -0.04
C ASN A 350 2.22 -21.11 1.05
N ILE A 351 1.00 -21.39 0.63
CA ILE A 351 -0.12 -21.64 1.51
C ILE A 351 -0.09 -23.13 1.83
N SER A 352 0.23 -23.48 3.07
CA SER A 352 0.10 -24.86 3.52
C SER A 352 -1.36 -25.28 3.54
N SER A 353 -1.62 -26.57 3.32
CA SER A 353 -2.97 -27.13 3.44
C SER A 353 -3.55 -26.97 4.84
N ASN A 354 -2.71 -26.75 5.84
CA ASN A 354 -3.09 -26.54 7.23
C ASN A 354 -3.38 -25.08 7.56
N GLU A 355 -2.76 -24.12 6.87
CA GLU A 355 -2.96 -22.67 7.10
C GLU A 355 -4.37 -22.20 6.77
N TRP A 356 -5.06 -22.83 5.83
CA TRP A 356 -6.47 -22.54 5.51
C TRP A 356 -7.43 -22.72 6.71
N ARG A 357 -6.98 -23.39 7.75
CA ARG A 357 -7.77 -23.68 8.94
C ARG A 357 -7.46 -22.77 10.13
N LEU A 358 -6.47 -21.87 10.03
CA LEU A 358 -6.08 -20.97 11.10
C LEU A 358 -6.99 -19.75 11.13
N PRO A 359 -7.81 -19.55 12.19
CA PRO A 359 -8.78 -18.45 12.25
C PRO A 359 -8.16 -17.07 12.53
N SER A 360 -6.87 -16.99 12.82
CA SER A 360 -6.20 -15.79 13.35
C SER A 360 -5.03 -15.31 12.49
N GLN A 361 -5.21 -15.28 11.17
CA GLN A 361 -4.15 -14.78 10.30
C GLN A 361 -4.15 -13.25 10.22
N ASP A 362 -2.95 -12.68 10.11
CA ASP A 362 -2.73 -11.29 9.76
C ASP A 362 -3.55 -10.88 8.53
N ARG A 363 -4.14 -9.67 8.58
CA ARG A 363 -5.04 -9.17 7.52
C ARG A 363 -4.37 -9.18 6.15
N LEU A 364 -3.13 -8.72 6.06
CA LEU A 364 -2.41 -8.63 4.78
C LEU A 364 -2.09 -10.02 4.24
N ILE A 365 -1.65 -10.94 5.09
CA ILE A 365 -1.38 -12.33 4.72
C ILE A 365 -2.66 -12.99 4.18
N LYS A 366 -3.78 -12.79 4.85
CA LYS A 366 -5.07 -13.31 4.41
C LYS A 366 -5.45 -12.79 3.02
N LEU A 367 -5.28 -11.49 2.76
CA LEU A 367 -5.58 -10.90 1.45
C LEU A 367 -4.67 -11.43 0.35
N ILE A 368 -3.38 -11.67 0.64
CA ILE A 368 -2.46 -12.31 -0.31
C ILE A 368 -2.90 -13.73 -0.63
N GLN A 369 -3.34 -14.48 0.37
CA GLN A 369 -3.86 -15.83 0.18
C GLN A 369 -5.17 -15.84 -0.64
N GLU A 370 -6.07 -14.90 -0.41
CA GLU A 370 -7.29 -14.73 -1.20
C GLU A 370 -7.00 -14.30 -2.65
N THR A 371 -5.92 -13.55 -2.86
CA THR A 371 -5.48 -13.05 -4.18
C THR A 371 -4.57 -14.07 -4.90
N ASP A 372 -4.58 -15.31 -4.50
CA ASP A 372 -3.70 -16.40 -4.89
C ASP A 372 -3.35 -16.42 -6.39
N ILE A 373 -2.10 -16.04 -6.69
CA ILE A 373 -1.54 -16.04 -8.06
C ILE A 373 -1.55 -17.42 -8.72
N ALA A 374 -1.57 -18.52 -7.94
CA ALA A 374 -1.67 -19.88 -8.48
C ALA A 374 -3.08 -20.22 -8.99
N GLN A 375 -4.05 -19.33 -8.83
CA GLN A 375 -5.38 -19.45 -9.45
C GLN A 375 -5.40 -18.90 -10.89
N VAL A 376 -4.43 -18.09 -11.27
CA VAL A 376 -4.35 -17.52 -12.62
C VAL A 376 -3.71 -18.53 -13.55
N ALA A 377 -4.50 -19.04 -14.51
CA ALA A 377 -4.03 -20.01 -15.48
C ALA A 377 -3.26 -19.35 -16.62
N ILE A 378 -2.04 -19.83 -16.88
CA ILE A 378 -1.27 -19.53 -18.09
C ILE A 378 -0.95 -20.86 -18.79
N PRO A 379 -1.83 -21.34 -19.69
CA PRO A 379 -1.78 -22.71 -20.19
C PRO A 379 -0.43 -23.14 -20.78
N SER A 380 0.30 -22.23 -21.43
CA SER A 380 1.63 -22.53 -21.99
C SER A 380 2.66 -22.79 -20.89
N ILE A 381 2.74 -21.86 -19.92
CA ILE A 381 3.70 -21.95 -18.81
C ILE A 381 3.33 -23.09 -17.88
N ASP A 382 2.04 -23.19 -17.51
CA ASP A 382 1.56 -24.21 -16.57
C ASP A 382 1.77 -25.64 -17.12
N ARG A 383 1.59 -25.81 -18.44
CA ARG A 383 1.87 -27.08 -19.10
C ARG A 383 3.38 -27.41 -19.07
N ASP A 384 4.21 -26.44 -19.31
CA ASP A 384 5.66 -26.63 -19.27
C ASP A 384 6.13 -26.94 -17.85
N LEU A 385 5.67 -26.20 -16.84
CA LEU A 385 5.91 -26.48 -15.42
C LEU A 385 5.46 -27.89 -15.00
N TYR A 386 4.40 -28.42 -15.61
CA TYR A 386 3.89 -29.75 -15.29
C TYR A 386 4.60 -30.88 -16.02
N PHE A 387 4.95 -30.71 -17.28
CA PHE A 387 5.43 -31.79 -18.16
C PHE A 387 6.94 -31.74 -18.45
N LYS A 388 7.58 -30.58 -18.36
CA LYS A 388 9.02 -30.45 -18.63
C LYS A 388 9.82 -30.41 -17.34
N ASN A 389 11.05 -30.86 -17.41
CA ASN A 389 12.03 -30.48 -16.41
C ASN A 389 12.44 -29.04 -16.69
N LEU A 390 12.60 -28.25 -15.62
CA LEU A 390 13.11 -26.89 -15.71
C LEU A 390 14.63 -26.92 -15.74
N GLU A 391 15.20 -26.04 -16.54
CA GLU A 391 16.64 -25.84 -16.69
C GLU A 391 17.07 -24.56 -15.94
N GLU A 392 18.35 -24.32 -15.81
CA GLU A 392 18.86 -23.14 -15.13
C GLU A 392 18.37 -21.84 -15.78
N ASP A 393 18.23 -21.81 -17.10
CA ASP A 393 17.76 -20.66 -17.89
C ASP A 393 16.26 -20.35 -17.65
N ASP A 394 15.50 -21.27 -17.07
CA ASP A 394 14.10 -21.04 -16.71
C ASP A 394 13.95 -20.23 -15.41
N TYR A 395 15.04 -19.97 -14.70
CA TYR A 395 15.08 -19.26 -13.44
C TYR A 395 15.94 -18.00 -13.49
N LEU A 396 15.67 -17.08 -12.57
CA LEU A 396 16.58 -15.96 -12.29
C LEU A 396 17.94 -16.50 -11.80
N ILE A 397 19.01 -15.85 -12.21
CA ILE A 397 20.37 -16.21 -11.79
C ILE A 397 20.62 -15.61 -10.42
N PHE A 398 20.92 -16.46 -9.44
CA PHE A 398 21.27 -16.06 -8.07
C PHE A 398 22.78 -16.20 -7.86
N GLU A 399 23.42 -15.20 -7.24
CA GLU A 399 24.82 -15.26 -6.83
C GLU A 399 25.00 -15.90 -5.45
N SER A 400 24.06 -15.65 -4.54
CA SER A 400 24.14 -16.12 -3.15
C SER A 400 23.95 -17.62 -2.99
N ARG A 401 23.38 -18.27 -3.98
CA ARG A 401 23.11 -19.70 -3.98
C ARG A 401 23.18 -20.27 -5.40
N LYS A 402 23.71 -21.47 -5.53
CA LYS A 402 23.41 -22.30 -6.70
C LYS A 402 21.91 -22.63 -6.65
N VAL A 403 21.30 -22.85 -7.80
CA VAL A 403 19.86 -23.24 -7.89
C VAL A 403 19.69 -24.63 -7.26
N SER A 404 19.88 -24.70 -5.95
CA SER A 404 19.91 -25.96 -5.18
C SER A 404 18.54 -26.65 -5.12
N LEU A 405 17.45 -25.90 -5.43
CA LEU A 405 16.10 -26.44 -5.47
C LEU A 405 15.68 -26.98 -6.82
N LEU A 406 16.41 -26.66 -7.89
CA LEU A 406 16.09 -27.17 -9.23
C LEU A 406 16.02 -28.70 -9.31
N PRO A 407 16.99 -29.47 -8.72
CA PRO A 407 16.88 -30.92 -8.65
C PRO A 407 15.63 -31.38 -7.88
N ILE A 408 15.30 -30.70 -6.76
CA ILE A 408 14.11 -31.00 -5.97
C ILE A 408 12.85 -30.76 -6.79
N PHE A 409 12.82 -29.73 -7.63
CA PHE A 409 11.69 -29.46 -8.52
C PHE A 409 11.57 -30.49 -9.65
N ASN A 410 12.67 -30.93 -10.22
CA ASN A 410 12.72 -31.84 -11.36
C ASN A 410 12.52 -33.31 -10.96
N GLU A 411 13.04 -33.75 -9.83
CA GLU A 411 12.87 -35.11 -9.31
C GLU A 411 11.43 -35.43 -8.89
N ARG A 412 10.58 -34.41 -8.85
CA ARG A 412 9.21 -34.61 -8.37
C ARG A 412 8.35 -35.35 -9.36
N ASN A 413 7.76 -36.32 -8.79
CA ASN A 413 6.62 -37.02 -9.34
C ASN A 413 5.31 -36.20 -9.23
N ILE A 414 5.33 -34.89 -9.56
CA ILE A 414 4.09 -34.14 -9.84
C ILE A 414 3.29 -34.89 -10.90
N ARG A 415 3.98 -35.63 -11.77
CA ARG A 415 3.48 -36.44 -12.87
C ARG A 415 2.98 -37.82 -12.49
N LYS A 416 3.16 -38.29 -11.26
CA LYS A 416 2.49 -39.51 -10.86
C LYS A 416 1.00 -39.28 -10.95
N ILE A 417 0.43 -39.81 -12.03
CA ILE A 417 -1.02 -39.93 -12.19
C ILE A 417 -1.50 -40.77 -11.02
N VAL A 418 -2.01 -40.10 -10.03
CA VAL A 418 -2.65 -40.73 -8.90
C VAL A 418 -3.96 -41.27 -9.42
N SER A 419 -4.21 -42.55 -9.21
CA SER A 419 -5.48 -43.19 -9.61
C SER A 419 -6.64 -42.40 -8.98
N GLU A 420 -7.78 -42.30 -9.69
CA GLU A 420 -8.99 -41.63 -9.19
C GLU A 420 -9.47 -42.18 -7.82
N GLN A 421 -8.98 -43.32 -7.42
CA GLN A 421 -9.29 -43.99 -6.16
C GLN A 421 -8.58 -43.33 -4.94
N ASP A 422 -7.48 -42.61 -5.14
CA ASP A 422 -6.77 -41.93 -4.05
C ASP A 422 -6.98 -40.43 -4.10
N LYS A 423 -8.13 -39.99 -3.60
CA LYS A 423 -8.48 -38.55 -3.51
C LYS A 423 -7.53 -37.74 -2.61
N GLY A 424 -6.87 -38.37 -1.63
CA GLY A 424 -5.91 -37.74 -0.74
C GLY A 424 -4.64 -37.33 -1.50
N SER A 425 -4.05 -38.27 -2.23
CA SER A 425 -2.85 -38.03 -3.04
C SER A 425 -3.10 -37.02 -4.16
N LEU A 426 -4.28 -37.04 -4.78
CA LEU A 426 -4.64 -36.05 -5.80
C LEU A 426 -4.70 -34.62 -5.20
N ARG A 427 -5.27 -34.49 -4.00
CA ARG A 427 -5.33 -33.20 -3.30
C ARG A 427 -3.92 -32.68 -2.97
N LEU A 428 -3.04 -33.52 -2.49
CA LEU A 428 -1.65 -33.18 -2.18
C LEU A 428 -0.88 -32.80 -3.44
N SER A 429 -1.02 -33.54 -4.53
CA SER A 429 -0.40 -33.23 -5.83
C SER A 429 -0.83 -31.87 -6.36
N LYS A 430 -2.12 -31.53 -6.27
CA LYS A 430 -2.65 -30.22 -6.64
C LYS A 430 -2.09 -29.09 -5.77
N ALA A 431 -1.98 -29.32 -4.46
CA ALA A 431 -1.42 -28.34 -3.54
C ALA A 431 0.06 -28.07 -3.85
N ARG A 432 0.84 -29.13 -4.08
CA ARG A 432 2.27 -29.04 -4.49
C ARG A 432 2.42 -28.27 -5.82
N HIS A 433 1.59 -28.57 -6.81
CA HIS A 433 1.65 -27.86 -8.10
C HIS A 433 1.36 -26.37 -7.95
N LYS A 434 0.36 -26.00 -7.14
CA LYS A 434 0.09 -24.59 -6.84
C LYS A 434 1.24 -23.91 -6.11
N SER A 435 1.84 -24.56 -5.15
CA SER A 435 3.03 -24.04 -4.45
C SER A 435 4.19 -23.81 -5.43
N PHE A 436 4.36 -24.72 -6.38
CA PHE A 436 5.36 -24.58 -7.44
C PHE A 436 5.08 -23.39 -8.35
N ILE A 437 3.83 -23.16 -8.75
CA ILE A 437 3.44 -21.96 -9.53
C ILE A 437 3.75 -20.68 -8.74
N ARG A 438 3.46 -20.64 -7.42
CA ARG A 438 3.77 -19.47 -6.59
C ARG A 438 5.27 -19.22 -6.50
N HIS A 439 6.06 -20.26 -6.29
CA HIS A 439 7.52 -20.15 -6.29
C HIS A 439 8.04 -19.66 -7.64
N HIS A 440 7.58 -20.22 -8.75
CA HIS A 440 7.96 -19.83 -10.11
C HIS A 440 7.55 -18.37 -10.42
N TYR A 441 6.49 -17.85 -9.80
CA TYR A 441 6.16 -16.42 -9.92
C TYR A 441 7.30 -15.53 -9.44
N PHE A 442 7.95 -15.89 -8.33
CA PHE A 442 9.02 -15.07 -7.75
C PHE A 442 10.37 -15.30 -8.43
N GLU A 443 10.67 -16.51 -8.83
CA GLU A 443 12.02 -16.90 -9.25
C GLU A 443 12.13 -17.34 -10.73
N GLY A 444 11.03 -17.53 -11.43
CA GLY A 444 11.03 -17.95 -12.82
C GLY A 444 11.44 -16.84 -13.80
N GLN A 445 12.14 -17.20 -14.88
CA GLN A 445 12.52 -16.30 -15.97
C GLN A 445 11.39 -16.20 -17.00
N TYR A 446 10.41 -15.32 -16.78
CA TYR A 446 9.29 -15.09 -17.68
C TYR A 446 8.59 -13.74 -17.39
N ASP A 447 7.65 -13.35 -18.25
CA ASP A 447 6.80 -12.18 -18.00
C ASP A 447 5.80 -12.47 -16.87
N PHE A 448 6.22 -12.21 -15.64
CA PHE A 448 5.48 -12.48 -14.41
C PHE A 448 4.18 -11.66 -14.30
N MET A 449 4.07 -10.53 -15.01
CA MET A 449 2.86 -9.70 -15.02
C MET A 449 1.64 -10.50 -15.51
N LYS A 450 1.85 -11.49 -16.38
CA LYS A 450 0.77 -12.38 -16.85
C LYS A 450 0.19 -13.27 -15.75
N ARG A 451 0.90 -13.47 -14.66
CA ARG A 451 0.45 -14.26 -13.49
C ARG A 451 -0.34 -13.45 -12.49
N LEU A 452 -0.33 -12.12 -12.58
CA LEU A 452 -1.15 -11.30 -11.70
C LEU A 452 -2.63 -11.49 -11.98
N PRO A 453 -3.48 -11.56 -10.94
CA PRO A 453 -4.91 -11.86 -11.09
C PRO A 453 -5.67 -10.83 -11.95
N TYR A 454 -5.17 -9.61 -12.01
CA TYR A 454 -5.80 -8.51 -12.74
C TYR A 454 -4.91 -8.09 -13.92
N GLN A 455 -5.28 -8.55 -15.10
CA GLN A 455 -4.51 -8.31 -16.33
C GLN A 455 -4.48 -6.82 -16.74
N SER A 456 -5.49 -6.06 -16.31
CA SER A 456 -5.57 -4.62 -16.57
C SER A 456 -4.66 -3.78 -15.68
N LEU A 457 -4.11 -4.35 -14.58
CA LEU A 457 -3.29 -3.61 -13.61
C LEU A 457 -2.09 -2.92 -14.24
N GLY A 458 -1.31 -3.65 -15.04
CA GLY A 458 -0.11 -3.09 -15.69
C GLY A 458 -0.45 -1.93 -16.63
N LYS A 459 -1.53 -2.07 -17.40
CA LYS A 459 -2.04 -1.01 -18.28
C LYS A 459 -2.52 0.20 -17.47
N PHE A 460 -3.33 -0.05 -16.45
CA PHE A 460 -3.86 0.99 -15.58
C PHE A 460 -2.74 1.77 -14.89
N TYR A 461 -1.76 1.09 -14.31
CA TYR A 461 -0.59 1.71 -13.69
C TYR A 461 0.23 2.53 -14.71
N GLY A 462 0.39 2.02 -15.93
CA GLY A 462 1.00 2.78 -17.02
C GLY A 462 0.24 4.07 -17.36
N LYS A 463 -1.11 4.03 -17.35
CA LYS A 463 -1.94 5.22 -17.59
C LYS A 463 -1.89 6.23 -16.44
N LEU A 464 -1.83 5.78 -15.18
CA LEU A 464 -1.66 6.67 -14.02
C LEU A 464 -0.35 7.49 -14.07
N ASN A 465 0.67 6.96 -14.74
CA ASN A 465 1.98 7.61 -14.90
C ASN A 465 2.25 8.05 -16.35
N GLY A 466 1.23 8.05 -17.21
CA GLY A 466 1.31 8.38 -18.62
C GLY A 466 1.51 9.87 -18.89
N ASN A 467 1.92 10.18 -20.12
CA ASN A 467 2.03 11.54 -20.61
C ASN A 467 0.67 12.07 -21.09
N GLU A 468 0.61 13.34 -21.52
CA GLU A 468 -0.63 13.98 -21.99
C GLU A 468 -1.28 13.25 -23.20
N VAL A 469 -0.47 12.69 -24.11
CA VAL A 469 -0.98 11.95 -25.27
C VAL A 469 -1.66 10.67 -24.83
N ASP A 470 -1.04 9.92 -23.92
CA ASP A 470 -1.63 8.70 -23.35
C ASP A 470 -2.93 8.99 -22.60
N MET A 471 -3.01 10.15 -21.93
CA MET A 471 -4.21 10.59 -21.22
C MET A 471 -5.35 10.93 -22.19
N GLU A 472 -5.07 11.58 -23.31
CA GLU A 472 -6.09 11.89 -24.33
C GLU A 472 -6.65 10.60 -24.96
N GLU A 473 -5.79 9.65 -25.35
CA GLU A 473 -6.23 8.34 -25.87
C GLU A 473 -7.08 7.59 -24.84
N THR A 474 -6.66 7.60 -23.60
CA THR A 474 -7.40 6.95 -22.50
C THR A 474 -8.74 7.63 -22.25
N LYS A 475 -8.82 8.96 -22.32
CA LYS A 475 -10.07 9.73 -22.23
C LYS A 475 -11.08 9.29 -23.28
N HIS A 476 -10.63 9.16 -24.54
CA HIS A 476 -11.47 8.69 -25.63
C HIS A 476 -11.95 7.25 -25.42
N SER A 477 -11.07 6.36 -25.01
CA SER A 477 -11.37 4.96 -24.69
C SER A 477 -12.42 4.84 -23.57
N LEU A 478 -12.22 5.54 -22.45
CA LEU A 478 -13.16 5.55 -21.33
C LEU A 478 -14.53 6.10 -21.72
N ALA A 479 -14.57 7.23 -22.44
CA ALA A 479 -15.83 7.82 -22.90
C ALA A 479 -16.58 6.91 -23.87
N TYR A 480 -15.88 6.22 -24.76
CA TYR A 480 -16.45 5.23 -25.65
C TYR A 480 -17.04 4.04 -24.86
N ALA A 481 -16.27 3.51 -23.89
CA ALA A 481 -16.74 2.42 -23.04
C ALA A 481 -17.99 2.80 -22.22
N ILE A 482 -18.03 4.02 -21.66
CA ILE A 482 -19.20 4.55 -20.96
C ILE A 482 -20.39 4.65 -21.92
N SER A 483 -20.18 5.14 -23.14
CA SER A 483 -21.22 5.21 -24.17
C SER A 483 -21.75 3.83 -24.57
N CYS A 484 -20.87 2.84 -24.70
CA CYS A 484 -21.24 1.45 -24.97
C CYS A 484 -22.09 0.86 -23.84
N SER A 485 -21.80 1.18 -22.57
CA SER A 485 -22.58 0.73 -21.41
C SER A 485 -24.02 1.22 -21.43
N GLU A 486 -24.29 2.31 -22.15
CA GLU A 486 -25.63 2.91 -22.34
C GLU A 486 -26.32 2.45 -23.64
N GLY A 487 -25.70 1.55 -24.40
CA GLY A 487 -26.18 1.16 -25.72
C GLY A 487 -25.81 2.12 -26.85
N GLY A 488 -25.04 3.15 -26.58
CA GLY A 488 -24.56 4.13 -27.56
C GLY A 488 -23.27 3.69 -28.28
N TRP A 489 -23.31 2.63 -29.04
CA TRP A 489 -22.14 1.96 -29.62
C TRP A 489 -21.74 2.36 -31.04
N ASN A 490 -22.14 3.54 -31.49
CA ASN A 490 -21.67 4.06 -32.78
C ASN A 490 -20.29 4.71 -32.60
N LYS A 491 -19.23 4.06 -33.12
CA LYS A 491 -17.84 4.56 -33.04
C LYS A 491 -17.65 5.95 -33.65
N ASP A 492 -18.33 6.24 -34.76
CA ASP A 492 -18.17 7.51 -35.46
C ASP A 492 -18.67 8.69 -34.60
N ILE A 493 -19.78 8.51 -33.87
CA ILE A 493 -20.30 9.53 -32.95
C ILE A 493 -19.52 9.59 -31.65
N SER A 494 -19.14 8.42 -31.12
CA SER A 494 -18.42 8.32 -29.86
C SER A 494 -16.96 8.79 -29.94
N ALA A 495 -16.43 9.03 -31.13
CA ALA A 495 -15.08 9.56 -31.31
C ALA A 495 -14.89 10.94 -30.67
N ASN A 496 -15.89 11.81 -30.75
CA ASN A 496 -15.82 13.19 -30.27
C ASN A 496 -16.84 13.50 -29.16
N TYR A 497 -17.70 12.56 -28.81
CA TYR A 497 -18.79 12.77 -27.87
C TYR A 497 -18.96 11.59 -26.90
N LEU A 498 -19.22 11.91 -25.65
CA LEU A 498 -19.77 10.99 -24.67
C LEU A 498 -21.30 10.91 -24.87
N LEU A 499 -21.82 9.70 -25.08
CA LEU A 499 -23.24 9.44 -25.28
C LEU A 499 -23.86 8.84 -24.02
N LEU A 500 -24.91 9.45 -23.49
CA LEU A 500 -25.68 8.92 -22.37
C LEU A 500 -27.14 8.72 -22.79
N SER A 501 -27.71 7.56 -22.46
CA SER A 501 -29.13 7.30 -22.69
C SER A 501 -30.00 8.28 -21.91
N SER A 502 -30.90 8.98 -22.62
CA SER A 502 -31.74 9.99 -21.99
C SER A 502 -33.13 9.46 -21.62
N THR A 503 -33.42 8.18 -21.88
CA THR A 503 -34.80 7.73 -21.81
C THR A 503 -35.05 6.45 -21.06
N GLN A 504 -36.17 6.57 -20.40
CA GLN A 504 -37.05 5.50 -19.99
C GLN A 504 -38.02 5.04 -21.08
N ILE A 505 -37.91 5.51 -22.33
CA ILE A 505 -38.79 5.07 -23.41
C ILE A 505 -38.41 3.65 -23.82
N LYS A 506 -39.26 2.73 -23.48
CA LYS A 506 -39.15 1.32 -23.85
C LYS A 506 -39.68 1.08 -25.28
N ASP A 507 -39.17 1.83 -26.23
CA ASP A 507 -39.42 1.48 -27.64
C ASP A 507 -38.28 0.61 -28.15
N PRO A 508 -38.54 -0.65 -28.54
CA PRO A 508 -37.51 -1.54 -29.05
C PRO A 508 -36.88 -1.05 -30.38
N PHE A 509 -37.48 -0.07 -31.03
CA PHE A 509 -37.02 0.41 -32.35
C PHE A 509 -36.33 1.79 -32.32
N SER A 510 -36.43 2.51 -31.19
CA SER A 510 -35.80 3.82 -31.05
C SER A 510 -35.19 4.03 -29.69
N SER A 511 -34.03 4.60 -29.66
CA SER A 511 -33.31 4.98 -28.43
C SER A 511 -32.95 6.44 -28.50
N SER A 512 -32.99 7.14 -27.38
CA SER A 512 -32.62 8.55 -27.33
C SER A 512 -31.41 8.76 -26.43
N TYR A 513 -30.52 9.62 -26.87
CA TYR A 513 -29.24 9.88 -26.19
C TYR A 513 -29.01 11.39 -26.10
N ARG A 514 -28.29 11.76 -25.06
CA ARG A 514 -27.65 13.07 -24.97
C ARG A 514 -26.20 12.93 -25.34
N ARG A 515 -25.64 13.86 -26.06
CA ARG A 515 -24.22 13.92 -26.36
C ARG A 515 -23.55 15.05 -25.62
N PHE A 516 -22.35 14.81 -25.18
CA PHE A 516 -21.49 15.77 -24.51
C PHE A 516 -20.15 15.77 -25.23
N ALA A 517 -19.67 16.95 -25.64
CA ALA A 517 -18.42 17.05 -26.36
C ALA A 517 -17.24 16.61 -25.48
N LEU A 518 -16.36 15.77 -25.99
CA LEU A 518 -15.17 15.31 -25.23
C LEU A 518 -14.17 16.43 -24.99
N SER A 519 -14.20 17.50 -25.80
CA SER A 519 -13.45 18.73 -25.56
C SER A 519 -13.76 19.41 -24.23
N ASP A 520 -14.99 19.20 -23.71
CA ASP A 520 -15.43 19.76 -22.43
C ASP A 520 -14.93 18.96 -21.21
N PHE A 521 -14.28 17.83 -21.44
CA PHE A 521 -13.74 16.96 -20.41
C PHE A 521 -12.23 16.91 -20.46
N GLU A 522 -11.66 16.65 -19.30
CA GLU A 522 -10.25 16.32 -19.10
C GLU A 522 -10.13 15.00 -18.35
N LEU A 523 -9.05 14.29 -18.58
CA LEU A 523 -8.64 13.12 -17.81
C LEU A 523 -7.32 13.43 -17.12
N LEU A 524 -7.28 13.25 -15.82
CA LEU A 524 -6.12 13.54 -14.99
C LEU A 524 -5.79 12.32 -14.15
N ALA A 525 -4.51 12.10 -13.86
CA ALA A 525 -4.14 11.24 -12.75
C ALA A 525 -4.47 11.97 -11.43
N ASN A 526 -4.99 11.25 -10.45
CA ASN A 526 -5.25 11.78 -9.11
C ASN A 526 -3.92 11.99 -8.37
N LYS A 527 -3.15 12.99 -8.80
CA LYS A 527 -1.81 13.27 -8.30
C LYS A 527 -1.83 14.43 -7.33
N ASN A 528 -1.40 14.18 -6.09
CA ASN A 528 -1.25 15.20 -5.06
C ASN A 528 0.22 15.53 -4.82
N GLU A 529 0.73 16.57 -5.47
CA GLU A 529 2.14 16.99 -5.34
C GLU A 529 2.50 17.46 -3.93
N LYS A 530 1.55 18.01 -3.17
CA LYS A 530 1.77 18.44 -1.78
C LYS A 530 1.94 17.24 -0.84
N LEU A 531 1.15 16.17 -1.04
CA LEU A 531 1.29 14.93 -0.27
C LEU A 531 2.62 14.25 -0.55
N VAL A 532 3.02 14.15 -1.82
CA VAL A 532 4.29 13.53 -2.23
C VAL A 532 5.51 14.21 -1.61
N GLN A 533 5.38 15.43 -1.13
CA GLN A 533 6.48 16.12 -0.47
C GLN A 533 6.89 15.43 0.84
N PHE A 534 5.92 14.97 1.64
CA PHE A 534 6.18 14.50 3.02
C PHE A 534 5.83 13.02 3.25
N ILE A 535 4.99 12.42 2.41
CA ILE A 535 4.64 11.01 2.51
C ILE A 535 4.90 10.28 1.20
N GLU A 536 5.08 8.97 1.28
CA GLU A 536 5.13 8.08 0.15
C GLU A 536 3.70 7.91 -0.38
N HIS A 537 3.41 8.56 -1.50
CA HIS A 537 2.08 8.51 -2.12
C HIS A 537 2.19 8.01 -3.56
N GLU A 538 1.25 7.19 -3.97
CA GLU A 538 1.14 6.65 -5.31
C GLU A 538 -0.27 6.94 -5.84
N ASN A 539 -0.37 7.36 -7.09
CA ASN A 539 -1.66 7.59 -7.70
C ASN A 539 -2.41 6.27 -7.81
N ASP A 540 -3.65 6.24 -7.38
CA ASP A 540 -4.49 5.03 -7.34
C ASP A 540 -5.71 5.10 -8.28
N SER A 541 -5.98 6.29 -8.82
CA SER A 541 -7.16 6.53 -9.65
C SER A 541 -6.92 7.58 -10.72
N LEU A 542 -7.75 7.54 -11.77
CA LEU A 542 -7.87 8.59 -12.77
C LEU A 542 -9.14 9.40 -12.50
N ILE A 543 -9.10 10.69 -12.76
CA ILE A 543 -10.25 11.59 -12.62
C ILE A 543 -10.70 12.03 -14.01
N PHE A 544 -11.84 11.56 -14.45
CA PHE A 544 -12.51 12.01 -15.65
C PHE A 544 -13.53 13.09 -15.27
N ARG A 545 -13.26 14.37 -15.58
CA ARG A 545 -14.09 15.49 -15.10
C ARG A 545 -14.40 16.51 -16.18
N HIS A 546 -15.50 17.24 -15.96
CA HIS A 546 -15.90 18.34 -16.80
C HIS A 546 -15.07 19.60 -16.47
N LYS A 547 -14.50 20.26 -17.49
CA LYS A 547 -13.57 21.41 -17.34
C LYS A 547 -14.21 22.61 -16.62
N GLU A 548 -15.45 22.97 -16.99
CA GLU A 548 -16.14 24.12 -16.41
C GLU A 548 -16.78 23.82 -15.05
N ASN A 549 -17.28 22.61 -14.84
CA ASN A 549 -17.93 22.21 -13.59
C ASN A 549 -17.21 21.03 -12.96
N LYS A 550 -16.26 21.33 -12.09
CA LYS A 550 -15.41 20.33 -11.44
C LYS A 550 -16.16 19.36 -10.50
N TYR A 551 -17.40 19.68 -10.11
CA TYR A 551 -18.24 18.75 -9.33
C TYR A 551 -18.76 17.58 -10.18
N ILE A 552 -18.76 17.74 -11.51
CA ILE A 552 -19.10 16.65 -12.42
C ILE A 552 -17.83 15.90 -12.75
N GLN A 553 -17.51 14.93 -11.92
CA GLN A 553 -16.33 14.09 -12.08
C GLN A 553 -16.65 12.63 -11.81
N LEU A 554 -15.85 11.76 -12.41
CA LEU A 554 -15.85 10.32 -12.22
C LEU A 554 -14.46 9.90 -11.77
N THR A 555 -14.36 9.33 -10.59
CA THR A 555 -13.14 8.66 -10.13
C THR A 555 -13.09 7.26 -10.73
N VAL A 556 -12.06 7.00 -11.51
CA VAL A 556 -11.86 5.72 -12.20
C VAL A 556 -10.81 4.92 -11.43
N SER A 557 -11.27 4.04 -10.54
CA SER A 557 -10.45 3.04 -9.84
C SER A 557 -10.07 1.89 -10.78
N LEU A 558 -9.16 1.02 -10.35
CA LEU A 558 -8.78 -0.18 -11.13
C LEU A 558 -9.99 -1.04 -11.52
N ASP A 559 -10.94 -1.24 -10.59
CA ASP A 559 -12.13 -2.05 -10.83
C ASP A 559 -13.01 -1.46 -11.92
N LEU A 560 -13.25 -0.15 -11.87
CA LEU A 560 -14.03 0.55 -12.87
C LEU A 560 -13.30 0.57 -14.22
N TYR A 561 -11.97 0.82 -14.19
CA TYR A 561 -11.14 0.79 -15.40
C TYR A 561 -11.21 -0.58 -16.10
N GLU A 562 -11.05 -1.66 -15.34
CA GLU A 562 -11.12 -3.02 -15.87
C GLU A 562 -12.49 -3.34 -16.47
N MET A 563 -13.57 -2.93 -15.81
CA MET A 563 -14.93 -3.09 -16.34
C MET A 563 -15.11 -2.31 -17.65
N LEU A 564 -14.65 -1.08 -17.71
CA LEU A 564 -14.75 -0.24 -18.92
C LEU A 564 -13.86 -0.79 -20.05
N ASP A 565 -12.67 -1.30 -19.77
CA ASP A 565 -11.81 -1.99 -20.76
C ASP A 565 -12.50 -3.26 -21.33
N TYR A 566 -13.23 -4.01 -20.52
CA TYR A 566 -14.02 -5.15 -21.00
C TYR A 566 -15.21 -4.71 -21.86
N ILE A 567 -15.91 -3.64 -21.46
CA ILE A 567 -17.03 -3.08 -22.25
C ILE A 567 -16.55 -2.58 -23.60
N GLU A 568 -15.41 -1.89 -23.65
CA GLU A 568 -14.79 -1.45 -24.90
C GLU A 568 -14.52 -2.62 -25.86
N ARG A 569 -14.16 -3.79 -25.32
CA ARG A 569 -13.92 -5.02 -26.09
C ARG A 569 -15.20 -5.81 -26.41
N GLY A 570 -16.36 -5.28 -26.08
CA GLY A 570 -17.67 -5.86 -26.44
C GLY A 570 -18.32 -6.69 -25.32
N PHE A 571 -17.78 -6.66 -24.09
CA PHE A 571 -18.50 -7.22 -22.96
C PHE A 571 -19.76 -6.41 -22.66
N ASN A 572 -20.88 -7.08 -22.45
CA ASN A 572 -22.13 -6.44 -22.10
C ASN A 572 -22.51 -6.77 -20.65
N PRO A 573 -22.18 -5.89 -19.69
CA PRO A 573 -22.48 -6.12 -18.28
C PRO A 573 -23.99 -6.07 -18.05
N SER A 574 -24.46 -6.81 -17.04
CA SER A 574 -25.83 -6.68 -16.61
C SER A 574 -26.09 -5.30 -15.96
N ILE A 575 -27.35 -4.86 -16.01
CA ILE A 575 -27.76 -3.59 -15.37
C ILE A 575 -27.45 -3.65 -13.85
N ASN A 576 -27.57 -4.82 -13.23
CA ASN A 576 -27.26 -5.00 -11.81
C ASN A 576 -25.77 -4.88 -11.52
N ASP A 577 -24.90 -5.37 -12.41
CA ASP A 577 -23.44 -5.19 -12.26
C ASP A 577 -23.06 -3.70 -12.31
N LEU A 578 -23.64 -2.95 -13.25
CA LEU A 578 -23.36 -1.51 -13.38
C LEU A 578 -23.93 -0.67 -12.22
N ARG A 579 -25.15 -0.99 -11.76
CA ARG A 579 -25.82 -0.21 -10.71
C ARG A 579 -25.35 -0.58 -9.29
N GLY A 580 -25.05 -1.83 -9.07
CA GLY A 580 -24.68 -2.33 -7.75
C GLY A 580 -23.22 -2.14 -7.39
N ARG A 581 -22.32 -2.22 -8.37
CA ARG A 581 -20.87 -2.13 -8.15
C ARG A 581 -20.28 -0.74 -8.39
N PHE A 582 -20.86 0.04 -9.30
CA PHE A 582 -20.28 1.31 -9.77
C PHE A 582 -21.25 2.47 -9.55
N ILE A 583 -21.57 2.73 -8.30
CA ILE A 583 -22.45 3.84 -7.89
C ILE A 583 -21.89 5.18 -8.40
N GLU A 584 -20.58 5.38 -8.34
CA GLU A 584 -19.90 6.59 -8.81
C GLU A 584 -20.14 6.87 -10.29
N LEU A 585 -20.08 5.84 -11.13
CA LEU A 585 -20.41 5.96 -12.56
C LEU A 585 -21.87 6.39 -12.74
N GLN A 586 -22.79 5.87 -11.93
CA GLN A 586 -24.20 6.25 -12.01
C GLN A 586 -24.42 7.68 -11.52
N VAL A 587 -23.76 8.11 -10.45
CA VAL A 587 -23.81 9.49 -9.95
C VAL A 587 -23.28 10.45 -11.02
N PHE A 588 -22.12 10.15 -11.61
CA PHE A 588 -21.55 10.93 -12.70
C PHE A 588 -22.52 11.09 -13.88
N LYS A 589 -23.14 10.00 -14.34
CA LYS A 589 -24.15 10.01 -15.40
C LYS A 589 -25.35 10.89 -15.04
N ASN A 590 -25.86 10.76 -13.82
CA ASN A 590 -27.00 11.56 -13.34
C ASN A 590 -26.67 13.05 -13.27
N LEU A 591 -25.47 13.41 -12.81
CA LEU A 591 -25.01 14.81 -12.77
C LEU A 591 -24.91 15.41 -14.19
N LEU A 592 -24.40 14.67 -15.16
CA LEU A 592 -24.39 15.10 -16.55
C LEU A 592 -25.81 15.25 -17.13
N GLN A 593 -26.70 14.31 -16.83
CA GLN A 593 -28.09 14.35 -17.29
C GLN A 593 -28.91 15.48 -16.65
N SER A 594 -28.51 16.01 -15.50
CA SER A 594 -29.17 17.15 -14.86
C SER A 594 -28.89 18.48 -15.55
N LYS A 595 -27.85 18.58 -16.41
CA LYS A 595 -27.56 19.81 -17.18
C LYS A 595 -28.68 20.15 -18.14
N VAL A 596 -28.96 21.46 -18.29
CA VAL A 596 -29.89 21.95 -19.30
C VAL A 596 -29.38 21.57 -20.70
N HIS A 597 -30.25 21.09 -21.55
CA HIS A 597 -29.90 20.68 -22.91
C HIS A 597 -30.93 21.17 -23.94
N THR A 598 -30.46 21.47 -25.11
CA THR A 598 -31.28 21.91 -26.25
C THR A 598 -31.26 20.93 -27.42
N GLU A 599 -30.48 19.87 -27.30
CA GLU A 599 -30.31 18.83 -28.33
C GLU A 599 -30.57 17.43 -27.73
N LEU A 600 -31.27 16.60 -28.49
CA LEU A 600 -31.48 15.19 -28.24
C LEU A 600 -31.10 14.38 -29.48
N LEU A 601 -30.33 13.33 -29.34
CA LEU A 601 -30.08 12.38 -30.40
C LEU A 601 -31.09 11.23 -30.32
N VAL A 602 -31.67 10.89 -31.45
CA VAL A 602 -32.55 9.73 -31.59
C VAL A 602 -31.94 8.75 -32.57
N ALA A 603 -31.69 7.53 -32.09
CA ALA A 603 -31.26 6.43 -32.93
C ALA A 603 -32.46 5.56 -33.32
N ARG A 604 -32.65 5.31 -34.60
CA ARG A 604 -33.64 4.38 -35.11
C ARG A 604 -32.96 3.12 -35.64
N ASN A 605 -33.35 1.97 -35.11
CA ASN A 605 -32.77 0.66 -35.45
C ASN A 605 -31.25 0.63 -35.30
N ASN A 606 -30.69 1.38 -34.34
CA ASN A 606 -29.27 1.47 -33.99
C ASN A 606 -28.32 1.82 -35.18
N ARG A 607 -28.83 2.27 -36.30
CA ARG A 607 -28.03 2.53 -37.50
C ARG A 607 -28.13 3.95 -38.07
N LYS A 608 -29.19 4.67 -37.74
CA LYS A 608 -29.38 6.05 -38.19
C LYS A 608 -29.66 6.96 -37.02
N PHE A 609 -28.84 7.96 -36.85
CA PHE A 609 -28.97 8.97 -35.81
C PHE A 609 -29.58 10.24 -36.39
N TYR A 610 -30.49 10.83 -35.64
CA TYR A 610 -31.09 12.13 -35.93
C TYR A 610 -30.83 13.06 -34.77
N SER A 611 -30.33 14.27 -35.04
CA SER A 611 -30.25 15.35 -34.07
C SER A 611 -31.59 16.10 -34.06
N ILE A 612 -32.16 16.20 -32.88
CA ILE A 612 -33.37 16.98 -32.60
C ILE A 612 -32.94 18.18 -31.76
N LYS A 613 -32.97 19.37 -32.32
CA LYS A 613 -32.61 20.63 -31.67
C LYS A 613 -33.81 21.52 -31.43
N LEU A 614 -33.94 22.03 -30.20
CA LEU A 614 -34.92 23.06 -29.87
C LEU A 614 -34.27 24.44 -30.00
N ASN A 615 -34.76 25.25 -30.91
CA ASN A 615 -34.39 26.65 -30.94
C ASN A 615 -35.19 27.39 -29.85
N ALA A 616 -34.52 27.91 -28.84
CA ALA A 616 -35.13 28.52 -27.65
C ALA A 616 -35.88 29.82 -27.99
N GLU A 617 -35.43 30.59 -29.01
CA GLU A 617 -36.02 31.87 -29.41
C GLU A 617 -37.28 31.68 -30.26
N THR A 618 -37.18 30.80 -31.25
CA THR A 618 -38.30 30.59 -32.20
C THR A 618 -39.25 29.48 -31.72
N LYS A 619 -38.92 28.74 -30.66
CA LYS A 619 -39.62 27.55 -30.16
C LYS A 619 -39.86 26.49 -31.26
N LYS A 620 -39.06 26.48 -32.31
CA LYS A 620 -39.13 25.49 -33.40
C LYS A 620 -38.17 24.33 -33.14
N ILE A 621 -38.61 23.14 -33.53
CA ILE A 621 -37.83 21.92 -33.48
C ILE A 621 -37.20 21.73 -34.87
N HIS A 622 -35.88 21.56 -34.90
CA HIS A 622 -35.11 21.17 -36.07
C HIS A 622 -34.70 19.71 -35.96
N ILE A 623 -34.94 18.92 -36.99
CA ILE A 623 -34.57 17.52 -37.08
C ILE A 623 -33.61 17.36 -38.25
N GLU A 624 -32.39 16.92 -37.96
CA GLU A 624 -31.33 16.72 -38.96
C GLU A 624 -30.80 15.29 -38.88
N PRO A 625 -30.68 14.57 -40.02
CA PRO A 625 -29.97 13.29 -40.00
C PRO A 625 -28.47 13.55 -39.78
N LEU A 626 -27.87 12.80 -38.88
CA LEU A 626 -26.43 12.85 -38.66
C LEU A 626 -25.74 11.91 -39.68
N ASN A 627 -25.02 12.50 -40.61
CA ASN A 627 -24.17 11.82 -41.59
C ASN A 627 -22.72 11.81 -41.07
N LYS A 628 -21.87 10.95 -41.63
CA LYS A 628 -20.44 10.90 -41.27
C LYS A 628 -19.71 12.25 -41.36
N ASP A 629 -20.13 13.10 -42.29
CA ASP A 629 -19.52 14.42 -42.52
C ASP A 629 -20.03 15.52 -41.55
N SER A 630 -21.06 15.22 -40.74
CA SER A 630 -21.65 16.13 -39.74
C SER A 630 -21.29 15.77 -38.29
N LEU A 631 -20.41 14.78 -38.12
CA LEU A 631 -19.89 14.30 -36.84
C LEU A 631 -18.50 14.84 -36.58
#